data_6198fb44f1db3e2f2118dc1ff9181050
#
_entry.id   6198fb44f1db3e2f2118dc1ff9181050
#
_cell.length_a   1.000
_cell.length_b   1.000
_cell.length_c   1.000
_cell.angle_alpha   90.00
_cell.angle_beta   90.00
_cell.angle_gamma   90.00
#
_symmetry.space_group_name_H-M   'P 1'
#
loop_
_entity.id
_entity.type
_entity.pdbx_description
1 polymer ?
#
loop_
_entity_poly.entity_id
_entity_poly.type
_entity_poly.pdbx_seq_one_letter_code
_entity_poly.pdbx_strand_id
1 'polypeptide(L)'
;MGSNCSKRLLVDSISFFAVCGLAGGAMAGGEIQGGSSTAVVTMSSALKPVGQGQLDAAQSNGKDWLHSNGSYAQTRYYPAAQINTGNVSKLKPAFVFQTAVMESMQTAPIVVNGVMFLTTSYNHVYAVDAVTGKEFWHYKHKMGAITTFCCGPNNRGVAVSGERLYMGTLDAKLVALDAKTGKLLWETQIADPEAGYSETMAPAVVDDKVLIGTNGGEYGIRGFVKAFNANDGKLLWTFYTIPEKGHEGVWAVNDGTGRNMHRDIDAEKKQLADKGGDFYKTLGGGVWTTPAIDRKTHTLFFVVGNPSPDLYGAIRPGDNLYTDSLVAVDLDTGASKWHYQYIAHDVWDLDAVSPPILVDVKDKDGKLVPGVIHGGKTGHVYVHRRDNGQLIRFSQAMIPQENMWTLPTATGARMLPGANGGVEWSPMAFSPKTRYAYAANLHQPMTYQVEAADYPGGKLWLGGAFKTIPSEAQWGKLSAVNIDTGKVAWDYKTEQPLMGGVLATAGNLVFTGEGNGLFKAFDATTGKKLWEFQCGAGVNSPPVSYTVNGKQYIAVAAGGNTQLDFKRGNSIFVFALP
;
A
#
# COMPACT_ATOMS: atom_id res chain seq x y z
N MET A 1 -67.68 45.25 26.74
CA MET A 1 -67.05 45.94 27.88
C MET A 1 -65.56 45.66 27.78
N GLY A 2 -64.85 46.52 27.35
CA GLY A 2 -64.17 47.78 27.68
C GLY A 2 -62.72 47.46 27.58
N SER A 3 -62.06 47.92 26.63
CA SER A 3 -61.37 49.20 26.36
C SER A 3 -60.07 49.36 27.07
N ASN A 4 -59.13 49.61 26.35
CA ASN A 4 -58.19 50.71 26.08
C ASN A 4 -56.73 50.29 26.29
N CYS A 5 -55.95 50.50 25.33
CA CYS A 5 -55.39 51.71 24.70
C CYS A 5 -53.96 52.03 25.20
N SER A 6 -53.07 52.09 24.28
CA SER A 6 -51.94 53.02 24.10
C SER A 6 -50.67 52.80 24.93
N LYS A 7 -49.49 52.82 24.41
CA LYS A 7 -48.86 53.85 23.57
C LYS A 7 -47.59 53.35 22.93
N ARG A 8 -47.37 53.80 21.73
CA ARG A 8 -46.11 53.74 20.97
C ARG A 8 -44.95 54.42 21.69
N LEU A 9 -43.81 53.85 21.61
CA LEU A 9 -42.55 54.58 21.56
C LEU A 9 -41.74 53.99 20.42
N LEU A 10 -41.62 54.77 19.37
CA LEU A 10 -40.63 54.60 18.33
C LEU A 10 -39.27 54.88 18.95
N VAL A 11 -38.38 53.93 18.81
CA VAL A 11 -36.96 54.16 18.88
C VAL A 11 -36.38 53.68 17.57
N ASP A 12 -35.96 54.64 16.77
CA ASP A 12 -35.19 54.40 15.55
C ASP A 12 -33.87 53.70 15.92
N SER A 13 -33.80 52.44 15.63
CA SER A 13 -32.52 51.71 15.64
C SER A 13 -32.06 51.60 14.20
N ILE A 14 -31.11 52.42 13.86
CA ILE A 14 -30.34 52.34 12.63
C ILE A 14 -29.68 50.95 12.62
N SER A 15 -30.24 50.07 11.81
CA SER A 15 -29.62 48.79 11.51
C SER A 15 -28.44 49.02 10.58
N PHE A 16 -27.26 49.03 11.12
CA PHE A 16 -26.05 48.82 10.35
C PHE A 16 -26.11 47.38 9.82
N PHE A 17 -26.55 47.22 8.59
CA PHE A 17 -26.25 46.01 7.83
C PHE A 17 -24.75 46.00 7.59
N ALA A 18 -24.01 45.33 8.47
CA ALA A 18 -22.70 44.82 8.13
C ALA A 18 -22.91 43.73 7.07
N VAL A 19 -22.74 44.12 5.82
CA VAL A 19 -22.52 43.15 4.75
C VAL A 19 -21.19 42.44 5.08
N CYS A 20 -21.27 41.39 5.85
CA CYS A 20 -20.22 40.38 5.85
C CYS A 20 -20.24 39.76 4.46
N GLY A 21 -19.46 40.33 3.57
CA GLY A 21 -19.05 39.64 2.37
C GLY A 21 -18.43 38.30 2.80
N LEU A 22 -19.23 37.26 2.68
CA LEU A 22 -18.71 35.90 2.58
C LEU A 22 -17.82 35.87 1.31
N ALA A 23 -16.61 36.38 1.46
CA ALA A 23 -15.54 35.88 0.63
C ALA A 23 -15.49 34.40 0.94
N GLY A 24 -16.18 33.61 0.14
CA GLY A 24 -15.92 32.17 0.03
C GLY A 24 -14.49 32.02 -0.42
N GLY A 25 -13.57 32.16 0.54
CA GLY A 25 -12.24 31.62 0.39
C GLY A 25 -12.45 30.13 0.27
N ALA A 26 -12.40 29.62 -0.96
CA ALA A 26 -12.08 28.23 -1.15
C ALA A 26 -10.85 27.99 -0.27
N MET A 27 -11.04 27.30 0.84
CA MET A 27 -9.93 26.70 1.55
C MET A 27 -9.33 25.74 0.53
N ALA A 28 -8.34 26.23 -0.21
CA ALA A 28 -7.47 25.36 -0.97
C ALA A 28 -6.91 24.39 0.07
N GLY A 29 -7.42 23.15 0.05
CA GLY A 29 -7.13 22.18 1.07
C GLY A 29 -5.62 22.09 1.25
N GLY A 30 -5.14 22.45 2.42
CA GLY A 30 -3.79 22.18 2.85
C GLY A 30 -2.67 22.92 2.11
N GLU A 31 -2.94 23.96 1.33
CA GLU A 31 -1.88 24.81 0.84
C GLU A 31 -1.31 25.60 2.03
N ILE A 32 -0.23 25.06 2.57
CA ILE A 32 0.58 25.79 3.53
C ILE A 32 1.29 26.88 2.73
N GLN A 33 0.68 28.02 2.67
CA GLN A 33 1.35 29.26 2.30
C GLN A 33 2.24 29.66 3.46
N GLY A 34 3.28 28.92 3.65
CA GLY A 34 4.25 29.23 4.67
C GLY A 34 5.59 29.21 4.04
N GLY A 35 6.31 30.25 4.23
CA GLY A 35 7.61 30.43 3.69
C GLY A 35 8.35 29.13 3.52
N SER A 36 8.70 28.87 2.27
CA SER A 36 9.86 28.06 2.00
C SER A 36 10.87 28.40 3.09
N SER A 37 11.34 27.42 3.82
CA SER A 37 12.51 27.60 4.64
C SER A 37 13.59 28.10 3.69
N THR A 38 13.89 29.37 3.75
CA THR A 38 14.93 30.02 2.93
C THR A 38 16.33 29.59 3.36
N ALA A 39 16.45 28.80 4.41
CA ALA A 39 17.69 28.13 4.75
C ALA A 39 17.82 26.90 3.86
N VAL A 40 18.41 27.07 2.68
CA VAL A 40 19.04 25.96 1.96
C VAL A 40 20.17 25.47 2.87
N VAL A 41 19.82 24.51 3.74
CA VAL A 41 20.84 23.77 4.46
C VAL A 41 21.52 22.92 3.41
N THR A 42 22.73 23.30 3.04
CA THR A 42 23.52 22.55 2.08
C THR A 42 23.62 21.12 2.58
N MET A 43 22.99 20.19 1.88
CA MET A 43 23.18 18.77 2.11
C MET A 43 24.69 18.54 2.09
N SER A 44 25.24 17.90 3.11
CA SER A 44 26.68 17.61 3.12
C SER A 44 27.03 16.93 1.80
N SER A 45 28.25 17.14 1.29
CA SER A 45 28.77 16.48 0.08
C SER A 45 28.74 14.94 0.12
N ALA A 46 28.08 14.38 1.13
CA ALA A 46 28.01 12.96 1.44
C ALA A 46 27.04 12.14 0.57
N LEU A 47 26.00 12.75 -0.03
CA LEU A 47 25.10 12.00 -0.89
C LEU A 47 25.82 11.67 -2.21
N LYS A 48 26.24 10.42 -2.33
CA LYS A 48 26.84 9.88 -3.55
C LYS A 48 25.74 9.30 -4.45
N PRO A 49 25.94 9.31 -5.79
CA PRO A 49 25.02 8.64 -6.70
C PRO A 49 24.84 7.16 -6.32
N VAL A 50 23.60 6.67 -6.39
CA VAL A 50 23.27 5.27 -6.13
C VAL A 50 23.37 4.47 -7.42
N GLY A 51 24.43 3.69 -7.56
CA GLY A 51 24.63 2.85 -8.75
C GLY A 51 23.76 1.59 -8.72
N GLN A 52 23.50 1.00 -9.90
CA GLN A 52 22.71 -0.23 -10.05
C GLN A 52 23.25 -1.37 -9.17
N GLY A 53 24.57 -1.56 -9.09
CA GLY A 53 25.17 -2.59 -8.24
C GLY A 53 24.87 -2.44 -6.74
N GLN A 54 24.62 -1.21 -6.26
CA GLN A 54 24.18 -0.98 -4.88
C GLN A 54 22.73 -1.38 -4.69
N LEU A 55 21.86 -1.08 -5.67
CA LEU A 55 20.47 -1.50 -5.68
C LEU A 55 20.35 -3.03 -5.74
N ASP A 56 21.16 -3.70 -6.57
CA ASP A 56 21.21 -5.16 -6.68
C ASP A 56 21.68 -5.83 -5.36
N ALA A 57 22.62 -5.21 -4.67
CA ALA A 57 23.20 -5.70 -3.42
C ALA A 57 22.38 -5.33 -2.16
N ALA A 58 21.26 -4.62 -2.30
CA ALA A 58 20.50 -4.07 -1.16
C ALA A 58 20.07 -5.12 -0.13
N GLN A 59 19.76 -6.35 -0.57
CA GLN A 59 19.39 -7.47 0.33
C GLN A 59 20.47 -7.80 1.39
N SER A 60 21.73 -7.59 1.05
CA SER A 60 22.88 -7.87 1.94
C SER A 60 23.51 -6.59 2.51
N ASN A 61 22.98 -5.43 2.16
CA ASN A 61 23.48 -4.13 2.62
C ASN A 61 22.99 -3.82 4.04
N GLY A 62 23.88 -3.94 5.02
CA GLY A 62 23.61 -3.61 6.42
C GLY A 62 23.83 -2.13 6.78
N LYS A 63 23.85 -1.20 5.80
CA LYS A 63 24.02 0.25 6.01
C LYS A 63 22.79 1.03 5.59
N ASP A 64 22.42 0.92 4.32
CA ASP A 64 21.35 1.71 3.72
C ASP A 64 20.03 0.93 3.70
N TRP A 65 18.92 1.61 3.40
CA TRP A 65 17.62 1.04 3.07
C TRP A 65 17.19 1.61 1.72
N LEU A 66 17.61 0.97 0.62
CA LEU A 66 17.60 1.55 -0.73
C LEU A 66 16.28 1.41 -1.50
N HIS A 67 15.42 0.48 -1.09
CA HIS A 67 14.11 0.23 -1.70
C HIS A 67 13.01 0.37 -0.66
N SER A 68 11.80 0.70 -1.06
CA SER A 68 10.65 0.83 -0.15
C SER A 68 10.44 -0.42 0.73
N ASN A 69 10.69 -1.61 0.18
CA ASN A 69 10.63 -2.88 0.91
C ASN A 69 12.00 -3.55 1.09
N GLY A 70 13.07 -2.76 1.15
CA GLY A 70 14.44 -3.14 1.52
C GLY A 70 15.28 -3.66 0.35
N SER A 71 14.71 -4.41 -0.59
CA SER A 71 15.41 -4.97 -1.75
C SER A 71 14.47 -5.27 -2.91
N TYR A 72 15.00 -5.62 -4.07
CA TYR A 72 14.18 -6.13 -5.19
C TYR A 72 13.38 -7.39 -4.86
N ALA A 73 13.85 -8.19 -3.91
CA ALA A 73 13.15 -9.37 -3.43
C ALA A 73 12.01 -9.06 -2.45
N GLN A 74 11.83 -7.81 -2.02
CA GLN A 74 10.75 -7.33 -1.14
C GLN A 74 10.73 -7.98 0.25
N THR A 75 11.86 -8.50 0.75
CA THR A 75 11.87 -9.33 1.97
C THR A 75 11.65 -8.56 3.26
N ARG A 76 11.83 -7.23 3.26
CA ARG A 76 11.80 -6.38 4.46
C ARG A 76 12.62 -6.95 5.62
N TYR A 77 13.77 -7.54 5.27
CA TYR A 77 14.74 -8.09 6.21
C TYR A 77 16.00 -7.23 6.21
N TYR A 78 16.36 -6.73 7.38
CA TYR A 78 17.58 -5.94 7.55
C TYR A 78 18.72 -6.78 8.12
N PRO A 79 19.88 -6.89 7.43
CA PRO A 79 20.92 -7.87 7.77
C PRO A 79 21.89 -7.38 8.87
N ALA A 80 21.46 -6.53 9.80
CA ALA A 80 22.24 -6.11 10.95
C ALA A 80 21.61 -6.57 12.27
N ALA A 81 22.44 -6.84 13.27
CA ALA A 81 22.07 -7.44 14.56
C ALA A 81 22.53 -6.63 15.77
N GLN A 82 22.93 -5.36 15.60
CA GLN A 82 23.32 -4.53 16.73
C GLN A 82 22.13 -4.35 17.70
N ILE A 83 20.94 -4.10 17.15
CA ILE A 83 19.67 -4.16 17.89
C ILE A 83 19.18 -5.60 17.81
N ASN A 84 19.02 -6.26 18.97
CA ASN A 84 18.68 -7.67 19.06
C ASN A 84 17.82 -7.98 20.29
N THR A 85 17.41 -9.22 20.45
CA THR A 85 16.53 -9.67 21.54
C THR A 85 17.05 -9.37 22.94
N GLY A 86 18.38 -9.28 23.13
CA GLY A 86 19.01 -9.00 24.43
C GLY A 86 19.06 -7.53 24.81
N ASN A 87 18.86 -6.60 23.86
CA ASN A 87 19.02 -5.16 24.11
C ASN A 87 17.88 -4.28 23.59
N VAL A 88 16.93 -4.82 22.83
CA VAL A 88 15.81 -4.06 22.24
C VAL A 88 14.99 -3.31 23.30
N SER A 89 14.91 -3.81 24.53
CA SER A 89 14.24 -3.12 25.65
C SER A 89 14.85 -1.76 26.02
N LYS A 90 16.08 -1.49 25.54
CA LYS A 90 16.80 -0.23 25.75
C LYS A 90 16.58 0.78 24.64
N LEU A 91 15.81 0.47 23.59
CA LEU A 91 15.53 1.40 22.50
C LEU A 91 14.84 2.66 23.01
N LYS A 92 15.34 3.80 22.53
CA LYS A 92 14.79 5.13 22.82
C LYS A 92 14.68 5.94 21.52
N PRO A 93 13.77 6.92 21.43
CA PRO A 93 13.79 7.89 20.35
C PRO A 93 15.16 8.59 20.29
N ALA A 94 15.82 8.52 19.14
CA ALA A 94 17.02 9.30 18.85
C ALA A 94 16.61 10.72 18.42
N PHE A 95 15.57 10.81 17.60
CA PHE A 95 14.90 12.05 17.24
C PHE A 95 13.47 11.77 16.75
N VAL A 96 12.68 12.83 16.63
CA VAL A 96 11.36 12.85 15.99
C VAL A 96 11.38 13.96 14.95
N PHE A 97 11.03 13.64 13.71
CA PHE A 97 10.81 14.63 12.65
C PHE A 97 9.32 14.81 12.43
N GLN A 98 8.83 16.04 12.43
CA GLN A 98 7.43 16.37 12.14
C GLN A 98 7.31 16.98 10.75
N THR A 99 6.42 16.41 9.95
CA THR A 99 6.11 16.94 8.63
C THR A 99 5.06 18.05 8.72
N ALA A 100 4.89 18.81 7.63
CA ALA A 100 3.86 19.84 7.55
C ALA A 100 2.44 19.29 7.32
N VAL A 101 2.29 17.98 7.08
CA VAL A 101 1.02 17.35 6.66
C VAL A 101 0.45 16.48 7.78
N MET A 102 -0.70 16.86 8.31
CA MET A 102 -1.46 16.13 9.33
C MET A 102 -2.51 15.24 8.65
N GLU A 103 -2.07 14.14 8.05
CA GLU A 103 -2.93 13.18 7.36
C GLU A 103 -2.29 11.79 7.41
N SER A 104 -3.04 10.74 7.03
CA SER A 104 -2.52 9.36 7.06
C SER A 104 -1.14 9.24 6.42
N MET A 105 -0.26 8.47 7.06
CA MET A 105 1.09 8.25 6.55
C MET A 105 1.30 6.75 6.33
N GLN A 106 1.50 6.39 5.07
CA GLN A 106 1.81 5.02 4.65
C GLN A 106 3.22 4.89 4.07
N THR A 107 4.02 5.94 4.20
CA THR A 107 5.37 6.02 3.64
C THR A 107 6.30 4.94 4.20
N ALA A 108 7.08 4.30 3.33
CA ALA A 108 8.28 3.56 3.68
C ALA A 108 9.49 4.44 3.36
N PRO A 109 10.13 5.08 4.33
CA PRO A 109 11.31 5.89 4.07
C PRO A 109 12.42 5.06 3.42
N ILE A 110 13.18 5.66 2.51
CA ILE A 110 14.46 5.11 2.07
C ILE A 110 15.61 5.88 2.70
N VAL A 111 16.72 5.22 2.97
CA VAL A 111 17.90 5.84 3.59
C VAL A 111 19.12 5.54 2.73
N VAL A 112 19.81 6.58 2.32
CA VAL A 112 20.95 6.54 1.41
C VAL A 112 22.07 7.41 1.96
N ASN A 113 23.21 6.82 2.27
CA ASN A 113 24.40 7.56 2.73
C ASN A 113 24.10 8.52 3.92
N GLY A 114 23.21 8.14 4.84
CA GLY A 114 22.84 8.95 5.99
C GLY A 114 21.79 10.04 5.71
N VAL A 115 21.19 10.06 4.53
CA VAL A 115 20.03 10.90 4.19
C VAL A 115 18.78 10.04 4.11
N MET A 116 17.74 10.42 4.82
CA MET A 116 16.42 9.79 4.78
C MET A 116 15.52 10.57 3.84
N PHE A 117 14.93 9.88 2.88
CA PHE A 117 13.88 10.41 2.00
C PHE A 117 12.55 9.78 2.41
N LEU A 118 11.54 10.61 2.61
CA LEU A 118 10.20 10.18 2.99
C LEU A 118 9.14 11.00 2.27
N THR A 119 7.97 10.40 2.11
CA THR A 119 6.81 11.07 1.52
C THR A 119 5.70 11.25 2.55
N THR A 120 4.77 12.15 2.25
CA THR A 120 3.50 12.26 2.98
C THR A 120 2.33 12.19 2.02
N SER A 121 1.13 12.13 2.56
CA SER A 121 -0.09 12.44 1.82
C SER A 121 0.06 13.76 1.05
N TYR A 122 -0.68 13.90 -0.07
CA TYR A 122 -0.61 15.04 -0.99
C TYR A 122 0.73 15.22 -1.72
N ASN A 123 1.53 14.15 -1.81
CA ASN A 123 2.77 14.09 -2.60
C ASN A 123 3.85 15.11 -2.19
N HIS A 124 4.09 15.27 -0.90
CA HIS A 124 5.28 15.94 -0.40
C HIS A 124 6.45 14.96 -0.31
N VAL A 125 7.66 15.43 -0.53
CA VAL A 125 8.90 14.67 -0.32
C VAL A 125 9.82 15.49 0.57
N TYR A 126 10.35 14.85 1.59
CA TYR A 126 11.35 15.44 2.50
C TYR A 126 12.66 14.69 2.39
N ALA A 127 13.76 15.43 2.43
CA ALA A 127 15.09 14.88 2.70
C ALA A 127 15.56 15.38 4.06
N VAL A 128 15.89 14.45 4.94
CA VAL A 128 16.32 14.77 6.30
C VAL A 128 17.61 14.01 6.64
N ASP A 129 18.40 14.59 7.51
CA ASP A 129 19.56 13.89 8.10
C ASP A 129 19.07 12.70 8.92
N ALA A 130 19.51 11.50 8.57
CA ALA A 130 19.03 10.24 9.15
C ALA A 130 19.53 10.01 10.60
N VAL A 131 20.39 10.90 11.15
CA VAL A 131 20.90 10.81 12.52
C VAL A 131 20.28 11.87 13.42
N THR A 132 20.03 13.07 12.88
CA THR A 132 19.61 14.24 13.67
C THR A 132 18.18 14.67 13.38
N GLY A 133 17.59 14.23 12.25
CA GLY A 133 16.28 14.69 11.80
C GLY A 133 16.29 16.11 11.21
N LYS A 134 17.46 16.72 10.97
CA LYS A 134 17.54 18.04 10.35
C LYS A 134 17.07 17.96 8.90
N GLU A 135 16.10 18.82 8.54
CA GLU A 135 15.62 18.92 7.17
C GLU A 135 16.69 19.54 6.28
N PHE A 136 16.95 18.92 5.13
CA PHE A 136 17.80 19.46 4.07
C PHE A 136 16.97 20.20 3.03
N TRP A 137 15.88 19.59 2.56
CA TRP A 137 14.93 20.19 1.63
C TRP A 137 13.57 19.53 1.73
N HIS A 138 12.56 20.24 1.24
CA HIS A 138 11.17 19.80 1.13
C HIS A 138 10.64 20.14 -0.27
N TYR A 139 10.18 19.13 -0.99
CA TYR A 139 9.45 19.27 -2.24
C TYR A 139 7.96 19.09 -1.98
N LYS A 140 7.16 20.02 -2.49
CA LYS A 140 5.71 19.94 -2.51
C LYS A 140 5.25 19.85 -3.95
N HIS A 141 4.63 18.73 -4.35
CA HIS A 141 4.09 18.59 -5.70
C HIS A 141 2.91 19.54 -5.88
N LYS A 142 2.93 20.30 -6.98
CA LYS A 142 1.79 21.10 -7.40
C LYS A 142 0.81 20.20 -8.12
N MET A 143 -0.17 19.67 -7.39
CA MET A 143 -1.16 18.77 -7.97
C MET A 143 -2.02 19.50 -9.01
N GLY A 144 -2.32 18.79 -10.09
CA GLY A 144 -3.35 19.16 -11.06
C GLY A 144 -4.77 18.89 -10.55
N ALA A 145 -5.71 18.82 -11.47
CA ALA A 145 -7.05 18.36 -11.16
C ALA A 145 -7.01 16.89 -10.73
N ILE A 146 -7.62 16.60 -9.59
CA ILE A 146 -7.92 15.25 -9.13
C ILE A 146 -9.40 15.18 -8.79
N THR A 147 -10.05 14.11 -9.18
CA THR A 147 -11.48 13.94 -8.88
C THR A 147 -11.69 13.45 -7.47
N THR A 148 -11.11 12.32 -7.15
CA THR A 148 -11.15 11.73 -5.80
C THR A 148 -10.00 10.71 -5.66
N PHE A 149 -9.80 10.21 -4.43
CA PHE A 149 -8.95 9.06 -4.14
C PHE A 149 -9.68 8.20 -3.09
N CYS A 150 -9.64 6.88 -3.24
CA CYS A 150 -10.36 5.96 -2.37
C CYS A 150 -9.96 6.15 -0.90
N CYS A 151 -8.94 5.59 -0.46
CA CYS A 151 -8.59 5.34 0.94
C CYS A 151 -7.68 6.41 1.55
N GLY A 152 -7.83 7.66 1.12
CA GLY A 152 -7.03 8.82 1.53
C GLY A 152 -5.94 9.20 0.52
N PRO A 153 -5.36 10.41 0.65
CA PRO A 153 -4.41 10.99 -0.29
C PRO A 153 -2.99 10.42 -0.11
N ASN A 154 -2.87 9.12 0.01
CA ASN A 154 -1.65 8.44 0.44
C ASN A 154 -0.53 8.47 -0.61
N ASN A 155 0.72 8.47 -0.12
CA ASN A 155 1.91 8.19 -0.91
C ASN A 155 2.83 7.25 -0.11
N ARG A 156 3.25 6.13 -0.73
CA ARG A 156 4.00 5.06 -0.03
C ARG A 156 5.50 5.16 -0.17
N GLY A 157 6.03 6.21 -0.84
CA GLY A 157 7.47 6.43 -0.88
C GLY A 157 8.01 6.80 -2.25
N VAL A 158 9.32 6.87 -2.32
CA VAL A 158 10.10 7.18 -3.52
C VAL A 158 11.04 6.03 -3.87
N ALA A 159 11.50 5.99 -5.12
CA ALA A 159 12.64 5.18 -5.54
C ALA A 159 13.86 6.07 -5.78
N VAL A 160 15.07 5.52 -5.65
CA VAL A 160 16.34 6.22 -5.88
C VAL A 160 17.19 5.50 -6.90
N SER A 161 17.76 6.23 -7.86
CA SER A 161 18.82 5.72 -8.75
C SER A 161 19.67 6.88 -9.26
N GLY A 162 20.98 6.69 -9.29
CA GLY A 162 21.92 7.76 -9.61
C GLY A 162 21.79 8.92 -8.61
N GLU A 163 21.55 10.11 -9.12
CA GLU A 163 21.30 11.34 -8.35
C GLU A 163 19.82 11.73 -8.35
N ARG A 164 18.91 10.81 -8.68
CA ARG A 164 17.48 11.09 -8.84
C ARG A 164 16.62 10.31 -7.86
N LEU A 165 15.49 10.94 -7.49
CA LEU A 165 14.36 10.31 -6.82
C LEU A 165 13.18 10.27 -7.80
N TYR A 166 12.38 9.20 -7.72
CA TYR A 166 11.18 9.04 -8.54
C TYR A 166 9.97 8.84 -7.63
N MET A 167 8.87 9.53 -7.93
CA MET A 167 7.63 9.48 -7.17
C MET A 167 6.43 9.44 -8.13
N GLY A 168 5.47 8.56 -7.85
CA GLY A 168 4.13 8.63 -8.43
C GLY A 168 3.27 9.65 -7.68
N THR A 169 2.33 10.31 -8.37
CA THR A 169 1.50 11.37 -7.78
C THR A 169 0.02 11.09 -7.91
N LEU A 170 -0.78 11.69 -7.01
CA LEU A 170 -2.25 11.52 -6.98
C LEU A 170 -2.96 12.08 -8.24
N ASP A 171 -2.33 12.99 -8.97
CA ASP A 171 -2.80 13.48 -10.26
C ASP A 171 -2.22 12.67 -11.44
N ALA A 172 -1.93 11.38 -11.18
CA ALA A 172 -1.48 10.38 -12.15
C ALA A 172 -0.26 10.80 -12.97
N LYS A 173 0.76 11.35 -12.30
CA LYS A 173 2.06 11.67 -12.90
C LYS A 173 3.19 10.83 -12.30
N LEU A 174 4.25 10.67 -13.05
CA LEU A 174 5.56 10.26 -12.57
C LEU A 174 6.48 11.48 -12.57
N VAL A 175 7.10 11.78 -11.44
CA VAL A 175 8.05 12.89 -11.31
C VAL A 175 9.43 12.38 -10.95
N ALA A 176 10.47 13.04 -11.48
CA ALA A 176 11.85 12.85 -11.09
C ALA A 176 12.41 14.12 -10.44
N LEU A 177 13.00 13.95 -9.28
CA LEU A 177 13.62 15.02 -8.50
C LEU A 177 15.13 14.81 -8.42
N ASP A 178 15.89 15.90 -8.38
CA ASP A 178 17.28 15.86 -7.97
C ASP A 178 17.38 15.50 -6.48
N ALA A 179 18.06 14.41 -6.15
CA ALA A 179 18.10 13.88 -4.80
C ALA A 179 18.84 14.80 -3.80
N LYS A 180 19.75 15.66 -4.27
CA LYS A 180 20.51 16.59 -3.42
C LYS A 180 19.73 17.86 -3.09
N THR A 181 18.88 18.31 -4.02
CA THR A 181 18.24 19.63 -3.93
C THR A 181 16.71 19.60 -3.85
N GLY A 182 16.09 18.47 -4.16
CA GLY A 182 14.63 18.34 -4.29
C GLY A 182 14.07 19.03 -5.55
N LYS A 183 14.93 19.55 -6.45
CA LYS A 183 14.48 20.25 -7.66
C LYS A 183 13.82 19.26 -8.62
N LEU A 184 12.67 19.63 -9.18
CA LEU A 184 12.01 18.89 -10.25
C LEU A 184 12.91 18.88 -11.50
N LEU A 185 13.22 17.68 -12.00
CA LEU A 185 14.01 17.46 -13.22
C LEU A 185 13.10 17.25 -14.43
N TRP A 186 12.10 16.39 -14.28
CA TRP A 186 11.07 16.15 -15.29
C TRP A 186 9.80 15.57 -14.64
N GLU A 187 8.68 15.72 -15.31
CA GLU A 187 7.40 15.06 -14.98
C GLU A 187 6.74 14.52 -16.25
N THR A 188 6.04 13.40 -16.11
CA THR A 188 5.31 12.75 -17.21
C THR A 188 3.92 12.38 -16.74
N GLN A 189 2.88 12.74 -17.51
CA GLN A 189 1.52 12.27 -17.27
C GLN A 189 1.45 10.78 -17.59
N ILE A 190 1.01 9.95 -16.61
CA ILE A 190 0.91 8.50 -16.75
C ILE A 190 -0.45 8.10 -17.33
N ALA A 191 -1.51 8.73 -16.82
CA ALA A 191 -2.89 8.47 -17.19
C ALA A 191 -3.75 9.72 -16.90
N ASP A 192 -5.03 9.67 -17.26
CA ASP A 192 -5.98 10.76 -17.05
C ASP A 192 -6.55 10.74 -15.62
N PRO A 193 -6.22 11.71 -14.74
CA PRO A 193 -6.75 11.75 -13.38
C PRO A 193 -8.27 11.99 -13.34
N GLU A 194 -8.87 12.63 -14.34
CA GLU A 194 -10.32 12.85 -14.41
C GLU A 194 -11.08 11.55 -14.68
N ALA A 195 -10.41 10.55 -15.28
CA ALA A 195 -10.95 9.20 -15.44
C ALA A 195 -10.80 8.32 -14.19
N GLY A 196 -10.25 8.85 -13.07
CA GLY A 196 -10.11 8.14 -11.81
C GLY A 196 -8.73 7.53 -11.56
N TYR A 197 -7.75 7.74 -12.46
CA TYR A 197 -6.38 7.26 -12.25
C TYR A 197 -5.63 8.09 -11.22
N SER A 198 -4.84 7.43 -10.39
CA SER A 198 -3.93 8.05 -9.42
C SER A 198 -2.78 7.11 -9.07
N GLU A 199 -1.69 7.65 -8.51
CA GLU A 199 -0.51 6.87 -8.15
C GLU A 199 -0.21 6.99 -6.66
N THR A 200 -0.30 5.88 -5.94
CA THR A 200 -0.06 5.83 -4.49
C THR A 200 1.14 4.98 -4.10
N MET A 201 1.64 4.13 -5.00
CA MET A 201 2.77 3.25 -4.74
C MET A 201 4.11 3.97 -4.79
N ALA A 202 5.11 3.46 -4.07
CA ALA A 202 6.50 3.77 -4.35
C ALA A 202 6.89 3.09 -5.66
N PRO A 203 7.43 3.82 -6.66
CA PRO A 203 7.93 3.19 -7.89
C PRO A 203 9.07 2.20 -7.61
N ALA A 204 9.30 1.26 -8.52
CA ALA A 204 10.54 0.50 -8.54
C ALA A 204 11.44 1.04 -9.66
N VAL A 205 12.74 1.13 -9.39
CA VAL A 205 13.71 1.55 -10.39
C VAL A 205 14.76 0.47 -10.60
N VAL A 206 15.05 0.14 -11.84
CA VAL A 206 16.03 -0.87 -12.23
C VAL A 206 16.67 -0.51 -13.56
N ASP A 207 17.99 -0.53 -13.60
CA ASP A 207 18.76 -0.05 -14.73
C ASP A 207 18.32 1.39 -15.10
N ASP A 208 17.87 1.61 -16.31
CA ASP A 208 17.33 2.87 -16.80
C ASP A 208 15.79 2.94 -16.83
N LYS A 209 15.10 2.03 -16.13
CA LYS A 209 13.64 1.92 -16.11
C LYS A 209 13.06 2.31 -14.76
N VAL A 210 11.99 3.08 -14.77
CA VAL A 210 11.12 3.33 -13.64
C VAL A 210 9.80 2.59 -13.89
N LEU A 211 9.44 1.70 -12.98
CA LEU A 211 8.26 0.85 -13.06
C LEU A 211 7.20 1.38 -12.11
N ILE A 212 5.99 1.56 -12.61
CA ILE A 212 4.87 2.06 -11.84
C ILE A 212 3.57 1.44 -12.35
N GLY A 213 2.69 1.07 -11.42
CA GLY A 213 1.32 0.68 -11.72
C GLY A 213 0.36 1.82 -11.48
N THR A 214 -0.93 1.55 -11.29
CA THR A 214 -1.92 2.58 -11.01
C THR A 214 -2.89 2.14 -9.93
N ASN A 215 -3.36 3.10 -9.14
CA ASN A 215 -4.53 3.01 -8.28
C ASN A 215 -5.79 3.43 -9.06
N GLY A 216 -6.95 3.30 -8.45
CA GLY A 216 -8.23 3.76 -9.02
C GLY A 216 -9.11 2.62 -9.56
N GLY A 217 -8.87 1.37 -9.14
CA GLY A 217 -9.73 0.23 -9.46
C GLY A 217 -11.19 0.58 -9.28
N GLU A 218 -11.56 1.12 -8.14
CA GLU A 218 -12.92 1.48 -7.71
C GLU A 218 -13.55 2.64 -8.50
N TYR A 219 -12.83 3.23 -9.44
CA TYR A 219 -13.33 4.31 -10.33
C TYR A 219 -13.61 3.84 -11.75
N GLY A 220 -13.49 2.52 -12.00
CA GLY A 220 -13.71 1.97 -13.33
C GLY A 220 -12.62 2.36 -14.32
N ILE A 221 -11.36 2.26 -13.91
CA ILE A 221 -10.19 2.42 -14.79
C ILE A 221 -9.85 1.09 -15.46
N ARG A 222 -8.97 1.10 -16.43
CA ARG A 222 -8.28 -0.08 -16.93
C ARG A 222 -6.87 -0.14 -16.33
N GLY A 223 -6.65 -1.06 -15.40
CA GLY A 223 -5.38 -1.19 -14.70
C GLY A 223 -4.18 -1.47 -15.60
N PHE A 224 -2.99 -1.10 -15.15
CA PHE A 224 -1.75 -1.30 -15.89
C PHE A 224 -0.52 -1.34 -14.97
N VAL A 225 0.58 -1.85 -15.55
CA VAL A 225 1.96 -1.54 -15.14
C VAL A 225 2.67 -0.94 -16.34
N LYS A 226 3.38 0.16 -16.12
CA LYS A 226 4.15 0.87 -17.15
C LYS A 226 5.62 0.98 -16.75
N ALA A 227 6.50 0.92 -17.75
CA ALA A 227 7.91 1.25 -17.61
C ALA A 227 8.21 2.56 -18.32
N PHE A 228 8.94 3.43 -17.65
CA PHE A 228 9.39 4.70 -18.19
C PHE A 228 10.91 4.78 -18.15
N ASN A 229 11.51 5.48 -19.12
CA ASN A 229 12.94 5.77 -19.10
C ASN A 229 13.26 6.68 -17.90
N ALA A 230 14.20 6.26 -17.07
CA ALA A 230 14.60 6.97 -15.86
C ALA A 230 15.25 8.35 -16.11
N ASN A 231 15.77 8.59 -17.32
CA ASN A 231 16.47 9.83 -17.64
C ASN A 231 15.52 10.94 -18.11
N ASP A 232 14.50 10.61 -18.88
CA ASP A 232 13.63 11.59 -19.54
C ASP A 232 12.13 11.35 -19.40
N GLY A 233 11.73 10.29 -18.68
CA GLY A 233 10.32 9.97 -18.41
C GLY A 233 9.54 9.47 -19.63
N LYS A 234 10.20 9.07 -20.73
CA LYS A 234 9.49 8.48 -21.88
C LYS A 234 8.97 7.10 -21.59
N LEU A 235 7.74 6.81 -22.01
CA LEU A 235 7.13 5.50 -21.92
C LEU A 235 7.93 4.48 -22.75
N LEU A 236 8.28 3.35 -22.13
CA LEU A 236 8.99 2.24 -22.78
C LEU A 236 8.03 1.13 -23.18
N TRP A 237 7.19 0.68 -22.22
CA TRP A 237 6.17 -0.34 -22.45
C TRP A 237 5.01 -0.21 -21.47
N THR A 238 3.88 -0.82 -21.84
CA THR A 238 2.68 -0.94 -20.99
C THR A 238 2.22 -2.40 -20.97
N PHE A 239 1.99 -2.92 -19.78
CA PHE A 239 1.21 -4.15 -19.56
C PHE A 239 -0.15 -3.75 -19.00
N TYR A 240 -1.23 -4.00 -19.72
CA TYR A 240 -2.58 -3.82 -19.19
C TYR A 240 -2.98 -5.05 -18.36
N THR A 241 -3.40 -4.83 -17.13
CA THR A 241 -3.87 -5.91 -16.23
C THR A 241 -5.22 -6.46 -16.64
N ILE A 242 -5.95 -5.72 -17.49
CA ILE A 242 -7.18 -6.18 -18.11
C ILE A 242 -6.96 -6.28 -19.62
N PRO A 243 -6.83 -7.51 -20.18
CA PRO A 243 -6.69 -7.70 -21.60
C PRO A 243 -8.01 -7.40 -22.34
N GLU A 244 -7.93 -6.97 -23.60
CA GLU A 244 -9.12 -6.72 -24.44
C GLU A 244 -9.90 -7.98 -24.75
N LYS A 245 -9.19 -9.11 -24.80
CA LYS A 245 -9.77 -10.45 -25.09
C LYS A 245 -9.22 -11.43 -24.06
N GLY A 246 -10.06 -12.38 -23.64
CA GLY A 246 -9.69 -13.42 -22.70
C GLY A 246 -9.77 -12.99 -21.23
N HIS A 247 -10.28 -11.79 -20.92
CA HIS A 247 -10.54 -11.37 -19.55
C HIS A 247 -11.65 -12.19 -18.87
N GLU A 248 -12.50 -12.85 -19.65
CA GLU A 248 -13.50 -13.81 -19.18
C GLU A 248 -12.90 -15.08 -18.58
N GLY A 249 -11.62 -15.37 -18.85
CA GLY A 249 -10.85 -16.46 -18.27
C GLY A 249 -11.35 -17.85 -18.60
N VAL A 250 -11.22 -18.76 -17.61
CA VAL A 250 -11.60 -20.18 -17.74
C VAL A 250 -12.92 -20.53 -17.04
N TRP A 251 -13.62 -19.51 -16.53
CA TRP A 251 -14.86 -19.65 -15.78
C TRP A 251 -14.69 -20.46 -14.48
N ALA A 252 -13.69 -20.06 -13.70
CA ALA A 252 -13.34 -20.75 -12.46
C ALA A 252 -14.47 -20.65 -11.42
N VAL A 253 -14.89 -21.80 -10.88
CA VAL A 253 -15.92 -21.89 -9.84
C VAL A 253 -15.33 -21.90 -8.43
N ASN A 254 -14.05 -22.20 -8.31
CA ASN A 254 -13.33 -22.30 -7.04
C ASN A 254 -12.30 -21.20 -6.90
N ASP A 255 -12.06 -20.78 -5.65
CA ASP A 255 -10.95 -19.90 -5.28
C ASP A 255 -9.59 -20.59 -5.46
N GLY A 256 -8.49 -19.82 -5.28
CA GLY A 256 -7.13 -20.35 -5.37
C GLY A 256 -6.77 -21.43 -4.34
N THR A 257 -7.64 -21.70 -3.35
CA THR A 257 -7.48 -22.79 -2.38
C THR A 257 -8.36 -24.01 -2.69
N GLY A 258 -9.20 -23.92 -3.73
CA GLY A 258 -10.09 -24.98 -4.20
C GLY A 258 -11.50 -24.96 -3.59
N ARG A 259 -11.89 -23.89 -2.86
CA ARG A 259 -13.25 -23.74 -2.29
C ARG A 259 -14.19 -23.10 -3.30
N ASN A 260 -15.43 -23.60 -3.34
CA ASN A 260 -16.48 -23.10 -4.24
C ASN A 260 -16.91 -21.67 -3.85
N MET A 261 -16.89 -20.76 -4.83
CA MET A 261 -17.28 -19.34 -4.68
C MET A 261 -18.77 -19.08 -4.97
N HIS A 262 -19.55 -20.13 -5.20
CA HIS A 262 -21.00 -20.07 -5.45
C HIS A 262 -21.41 -19.24 -6.69
N ARG A 263 -20.55 -19.15 -7.71
CA ARG A 263 -20.83 -18.45 -8.96
C ARG A 263 -21.87 -19.19 -9.80
N ASP A 264 -22.74 -18.44 -10.45
CA ASP A 264 -23.67 -18.95 -11.47
C ASP A 264 -23.08 -18.73 -12.88
N ILE A 265 -22.24 -19.67 -13.30
CA ILE A 265 -21.50 -19.59 -14.57
C ILE A 265 -22.43 -19.54 -15.79
N ASP A 266 -23.58 -20.20 -15.74
CA ASP A 266 -24.53 -20.22 -16.88
C ASP A 266 -25.21 -18.85 -17.01
N ALA A 267 -25.59 -18.22 -15.89
CA ALA A 267 -26.11 -16.88 -15.90
C ALA A 267 -25.06 -15.85 -16.38
N GLU A 268 -23.82 -15.98 -15.93
CA GLU A 268 -22.73 -15.10 -16.37
C GLU A 268 -22.44 -15.24 -17.88
N LYS A 269 -22.39 -16.46 -18.43
CA LYS A 269 -22.21 -16.70 -19.87
C LYS A 269 -23.33 -16.09 -20.69
N LYS A 270 -24.57 -16.22 -20.23
CA LYS A 270 -25.71 -15.56 -20.86
C LYS A 270 -25.58 -14.05 -20.86
N GLN A 271 -25.20 -13.47 -19.76
CA GLN A 271 -24.95 -12.01 -19.64
C GLN A 271 -23.86 -11.54 -20.61
N LEU A 272 -22.76 -12.28 -20.75
CA LEU A 272 -21.70 -11.97 -21.70
C LEU A 272 -22.22 -11.97 -23.15
N ALA A 273 -23.03 -12.96 -23.50
CA ALA A 273 -23.65 -13.07 -24.84
C ALA A 273 -24.58 -11.88 -25.12
N ASP A 274 -25.31 -11.40 -24.11
CA ASP A 274 -26.26 -10.31 -24.25
C ASP A 274 -25.59 -8.91 -24.30
N LYS A 275 -24.48 -8.71 -23.56
CA LYS A 275 -23.83 -7.39 -23.36
C LYS A 275 -22.57 -7.17 -24.19
N GLY A 276 -21.95 -8.22 -24.69
CA GLY A 276 -20.62 -8.15 -25.32
C GLY A 276 -19.48 -7.96 -24.30
N GLY A 277 -18.25 -7.81 -24.79
CA GLY A 277 -17.02 -7.81 -23.96
C GLY A 277 -16.35 -6.44 -23.75
N ASP A 278 -16.97 -5.34 -24.16
CA ASP A 278 -16.34 -4.00 -24.15
C ASP A 278 -16.12 -3.42 -22.74
N PHE A 279 -16.68 -4.03 -21.70
CA PHE A 279 -16.51 -3.61 -20.31
C PHE A 279 -15.06 -3.73 -19.79
N TYR A 280 -14.15 -4.39 -20.51
CA TYR A 280 -12.72 -4.44 -20.16
C TYR A 280 -12.07 -3.07 -19.95
N LYS A 281 -12.62 -2.02 -20.57
CA LYS A 281 -12.12 -0.65 -20.47
C LYS A 281 -12.29 -0.05 -19.09
N THR A 282 -13.23 -0.56 -18.31
CA THR A 282 -13.61 -0.05 -16.99
C THR A 282 -13.57 -1.12 -15.90
N LEU A 283 -12.85 -2.22 -16.15
CA LEU A 283 -12.89 -3.41 -15.30
C LEU A 283 -11.98 -3.34 -14.05
N GLY A 284 -11.30 -2.22 -13.78
CA GLY A 284 -10.46 -2.07 -12.61
C GLY A 284 -9.08 -2.72 -12.74
N GLY A 285 -8.67 -3.52 -11.77
CA GLY A 285 -7.41 -4.26 -11.79
C GLY A 285 -6.18 -3.39 -11.56
N GLY A 286 -6.22 -2.48 -10.60
CA GLY A 286 -5.09 -1.61 -10.27
C GLY A 286 -3.88 -2.37 -9.73
N VAL A 287 -2.67 -1.83 -9.95
CA VAL A 287 -1.42 -2.29 -9.34
C VAL A 287 -0.85 -1.13 -8.53
N TRP A 288 -1.14 -1.10 -7.25
CA TRP A 288 -0.88 0.05 -6.39
C TRP A 288 0.08 -0.24 -5.22
N THR A 289 0.80 -1.37 -5.31
CA THR A 289 1.93 -1.71 -4.42
C THR A 289 3.18 -2.05 -5.23
N THR A 290 4.35 -1.83 -4.62
CA THR A 290 5.65 -1.94 -5.29
C THR A 290 5.91 -3.37 -5.76
N PRO A 291 6.28 -3.61 -7.02
CA PRO A 291 6.56 -4.94 -7.55
C PRO A 291 7.90 -5.49 -7.08
N ALA A 292 8.05 -6.81 -7.07
CA ALA A 292 9.31 -7.51 -6.88
C ALA A 292 10.03 -7.76 -8.22
N ILE A 293 11.36 -7.76 -8.20
CA ILE A 293 12.19 -7.93 -9.42
C ILE A 293 13.18 -9.07 -9.22
N ASP A 294 13.13 -10.04 -10.11
CA ASP A 294 14.18 -11.05 -10.24
C ASP A 294 15.16 -10.64 -11.32
N ARG A 295 16.30 -10.10 -10.90
CA ARG A 295 17.38 -9.66 -11.79
C ARG A 295 17.98 -10.79 -12.61
N LYS A 296 17.99 -12.01 -12.06
CA LYS A 296 18.59 -13.18 -12.69
C LYS A 296 17.78 -13.67 -13.90
N THR A 297 16.45 -13.60 -13.81
CA THR A 297 15.54 -14.07 -14.85
C THR A 297 14.89 -12.95 -15.64
N HIS A 298 15.26 -11.69 -15.38
CA HIS A 298 14.66 -10.48 -15.95
C HIS A 298 13.13 -10.55 -15.85
N THR A 299 12.62 -10.78 -14.64
CA THR A 299 11.18 -10.94 -14.41
C THR A 299 10.68 -9.99 -13.35
N LEU A 300 9.58 -9.30 -13.65
CA LEU A 300 8.82 -8.45 -12.77
C LEU A 300 7.64 -9.24 -12.22
N PHE A 301 7.43 -9.20 -10.89
CA PHE A 301 6.31 -9.83 -10.20
C PHE A 301 5.50 -8.77 -9.48
N PHE A 302 4.22 -8.75 -9.71
CA PHE A 302 3.28 -7.85 -9.05
C PHE A 302 1.95 -8.53 -8.79
N VAL A 303 1.16 -7.91 -7.93
CA VAL A 303 -0.20 -8.34 -7.62
C VAL A 303 -1.18 -7.33 -8.15
N VAL A 304 -2.33 -7.79 -8.55
CA VAL A 304 -3.38 -7.01 -9.20
C VAL A 304 -4.59 -6.95 -8.27
N GLY A 305 -5.11 -5.76 -8.08
CA GLY A 305 -6.28 -5.48 -7.26
C GLY A 305 -7.60 -5.97 -7.88
N ASN A 306 -8.67 -5.64 -7.20
CA ASN A 306 -10.04 -6.05 -7.48
C ASN A 306 -10.58 -5.57 -8.83
N PRO A 307 -11.61 -6.22 -9.38
CA PRO A 307 -12.36 -5.72 -10.53
C PRO A 307 -13.34 -4.60 -10.13
N SER A 308 -13.79 -3.82 -11.10
CA SER A 308 -14.76 -2.74 -10.92
C SER A 308 -16.06 -3.00 -11.71
N PRO A 309 -17.23 -2.67 -11.14
CA PRO A 309 -17.48 -2.25 -9.76
C PRO A 309 -17.25 -3.40 -8.78
N ASP A 310 -16.84 -3.08 -7.55
CA ASP A 310 -16.38 -4.08 -6.57
C ASP A 310 -17.42 -5.16 -6.24
N LEU A 311 -18.68 -4.74 -5.97
CA LEU A 311 -19.71 -5.62 -5.43
C LEU A 311 -20.74 -6.07 -6.48
N TYR A 312 -20.91 -5.34 -7.60
CA TYR A 312 -21.92 -5.64 -8.61
C TYR A 312 -21.32 -6.37 -9.80
N GLY A 313 -21.07 -7.67 -9.66
CA GLY A 313 -20.47 -8.53 -10.68
C GLY A 313 -21.33 -8.74 -11.94
N ALA A 314 -22.64 -8.53 -11.89
CA ALA A 314 -23.57 -8.80 -12.99
C ALA A 314 -23.28 -8.02 -14.29
N ILE A 315 -22.49 -6.97 -14.26
CA ILE A 315 -22.12 -6.20 -15.47
C ILE A 315 -20.76 -6.57 -16.04
N ARG A 316 -20.01 -7.44 -15.37
CA ARG A 316 -18.67 -7.87 -15.75
C ARG A 316 -18.51 -9.40 -15.71
N PRO A 317 -19.30 -10.15 -16.47
CA PRO A 317 -19.28 -11.62 -16.44
C PRO A 317 -17.91 -12.20 -16.80
N GLY A 318 -17.60 -13.37 -16.25
CA GLY A 318 -16.32 -14.06 -16.42
C GLY A 318 -15.36 -13.87 -15.24
N ASP A 319 -14.16 -14.41 -15.35
CA ASP A 319 -13.16 -14.44 -14.27
C ASP A 319 -12.53 -13.06 -14.01
N ASN A 320 -12.67 -12.12 -14.92
CA ASN A 320 -12.10 -10.76 -14.87
C ASN A 320 -10.56 -10.76 -14.82
N LEU A 321 -9.91 -11.57 -15.68
CA LEU A 321 -8.45 -11.61 -15.73
C LEU A 321 -7.85 -10.24 -16.09
N TYR A 322 -6.77 -9.80 -15.41
CA TYR A 322 -5.99 -10.49 -14.35
C TYR A 322 -6.25 -9.91 -12.97
N THR A 323 -7.49 -9.50 -12.63
CA THR A 323 -7.78 -9.05 -11.26
C THR A 323 -7.46 -10.15 -10.25
N ASP A 324 -7.19 -9.78 -9.00
CA ASP A 324 -6.96 -10.69 -7.87
C ASP A 324 -5.88 -11.74 -8.14
N SER A 325 -4.84 -11.35 -8.86
CA SER A 325 -3.82 -12.27 -9.38
C SER A 325 -2.41 -11.85 -8.99
N LEU A 326 -1.56 -12.86 -8.83
CA LEU A 326 -0.11 -12.70 -8.94
C LEU A 326 0.28 -12.85 -10.41
N VAL A 327 1.01 -11.88 -10.95
CA VAL A 327 1.38 -11.82 -12.37
C VAL A 327 2.90 -11.70 -12.49
N ALA A 328 3.47 -12.43 -13.44
CA ALA A 328 4.86 -12.33 -13.85
C ALA A 328 4.96 -11.86 -15.29
N VAL A 329 5.76 -10.82 -15.51
CA VAL A 329 6.03 -10.31 -16.86
C VAL A 329 7.53 -10.18 -17.11
N ASP A 330 7.90 -10.12 -18.36
CA ASP A 330 9.27 -9.82 -18.75
C ASP A 330 9.60 -8.35 -18.42
N LEU A 331 10.71 -8.14 -17.73
CA LEU A 331 11.13 -6.83 -17.23
C LEU A 331 11.44 -5.83 -18.34
N ASP A 332 11.92 -6.32 -19.48
CA ASP A 332 12.39 -5.46 -20.57
C ASP A 332 11.29 -5.09 -21.56
N THR A 333 10.30 -5.97 -21.72
CA THR A 333 9.25 -5.83 -22.74
C THR A 333 7.84 -5.69 -22.19
N GLY A 334 7.62 -6.03 -20.92
CA GLY A 334 6.28 -6.13 -20.33
C GLY A 334 5.47 -7.35 -20.82
N ALA A 335 6.06 -8.26 -21.59
CA ALA A 335 5.35 -9.45 -22.07
C ALA A 335 4.96 -10.39 -20.92
N SER A 336 3.73 -10.88 -20.92
CA SER A 336 3.25 -11.84 -19.91
C SER A 336 4.03 -13.15 -19.96
N LYS A 337 4.46 -13.63 -18.79
CA LYS A 337 5.11 -14.95 -18.62
C LYS A 337 4.14 -15.96 -18.03
N TRP A 338 3.47 -15.59 -16.93
CA TRP A 338 2.44 -16.40 -16.28
C TRP A 338 1.63 -15.55 -15.29
N HIS A 339 0.49 -16.07 -14.87
CA HIS A 339 -0.31 -15.52 -13.77
C HIS A 339 -0.91 -16.63 -12.92
N TYR A 340 -1.35 -16.29 -11.71
CA TYR A 340 -2.16 -17.12 -10.84
C TYR A 340 -3.24 -16.28 -10.19
N GLN A 341 -4.51 -16.55 -10.52
CA GLN A 341 -5.65 -15.84 -9.95
C GLN A 341 -6.11 -16.51 -8.66
N TYR A 342 -6.22 -15.71 -7.58
CA TYR A 342 -6.68 -16.20 -6.28
C TYR A 342 -8.19 -16.24 -6.19
N ILE A 343 -8.86 -15.24 -6.75
CA ILE A 343 -10.31 -15.07 -6.73
C ILE A 343 -10.76 -14.68 -8.12
N ALA A 344 -11.57 -15.52 -8.75
CA ALA A 344 -12.20 -15.20 -10.02
C ALA A 344 -13.53 -14.48 -9.76
N HIS A 345 -13.84 -13.45 -10.55
CA HIS A 345 -15.09 -12.70 -10.43
C HIS A 345 -15.31 -12.13 -9.02
N ASP A 346 -14.28 -11.52 -8.44
CA ASP A 346 -14.36 -11.00 -7.08
C ASP A 346 -15.51 -10.00 -6.91
N VAL A 347 -16.41 -10.27 -5.98
CA VAL A 347 -17.53 -9.42 -5.57
C VAL A 347 -17.47 -9.09 -4.07
N TRP A 348 -16.29 -9.19 -3.47
CA TRP A 348 -16.04 -9.04 -2.03
C TRP A 348 -14.94 -8.03 -1.72
N ASP A 349 -14.28 -7.46 -2.74
CA ASP A 349 -13.10 -6.58 -2.57
C ASP A 349 -11.97 -7.30 -1.79
N LEU A 350 -11.71 -8.56 -2.13
CA LEU A 350 -10.64 -9.36 -1.52
C LEU A 350 -9.39 -9.43 -2.40
N ASP A 351 -9.04 -8.30 -2.96
CA ASP A 351 -7.96 -8.14 -3.93
C ASP A 351 -6.57 -8.64 -3.45
N ALA A 352 -5.73 -9.02 -4.41
CA ALA A 352 -4.34 -9.36 -4.18
C ALA A 352 -3.50 -8.08 -4.17
N VAL A 353 -3.09 -7.60 -3.00
CA VAL A 353 -2.45 -6.27 -2.88
C VAL A 353 -1.18 -6.21 -2.05
N SER A 354 -0.94 -7.12 -1.12
CA SER A 354 0.32 -7.14 -0.38
C SER A 354 1.50 -7.48 -1.33
N PRO A 355 2.60 -6.71 -1.30
CA PRO A 355 3.73 -6.94 -2.21
C PRO A 355 4.25 -8.38 -2.18
N PRO A 356 4.51 -9.01 -3.34
CA PRO A 356 5.06 -10.36 -3.38
C PRO A 356 6.52 -10.37 -2.93
N ILE A 357 6.95 -11.46 -2.27
CA ILE A 357 8.31 -11.63 -1.77
C ILE A 357 9.01 -12.77 -2.52
N LEU A 358 10.21 -12.51 -3.05
CA LEU A 358 11.01 -13.51 -3.74
C LEU A 358 11.96 -14.21 -2.76
N VAL A 359 11.75 -15.51 -2.57
CA VAL A 359 12.58 -16.36 -1.70
C VAL A 359 12.67 -17.77 -2.26
N ASP A 360 13.67 -18.52 -1.85
CA ASP A 360 13.69 -19.96 -2.13
C ASP A 360 12.79 -20.68 -1.14
N VAL A 361 11.96 -21.60 -1.64
CA VAL A 361 10.95 -22.34 -0.89
C VAL A 361 11.14 -23.85 -1.09
N LYS A 362 10.71 -24.65 -0.13
CA LYS A 362 10.67 -26.10 -0.33
C LYS A 362 9.44 -26.45 -1.16
N ASP A 363 9.63 -27.21 -2.25
CA ASP A 363 8.55 -27.79 -3.02
C ASP A 363 7.89 -28.99 -2.28
N LYS A 364 7.02 -29.73 -2.97
CA LYS A 364 6.33 -30.90 -2.39
C LYS A 364 7.27 -32.05 -2.01
N ASP A 365 8.41 -32.12 -2.68
CA ASP A 365 9.45 -33.14 -2.45
C ASP A 365 10.52 -32.69 -1.44
N GLY A 366 10.37 -31.49 -0.87
CA GLY A 366 11.29 -30.89 0.09
C GLY A 366 12.51 -30.24 -0.54
N LYS A 367 12.61 -30.17 -1.87
CA LYS A 367 13.70 -29.54 -2.60
C LYS A 367 13.53 -28.02 -2.59
N LEU A 368 14.63 -27.28 -2.35
CA LEU A 368 14.63 -25.82 -2.49
C LEU A 368 14.54 -25.43 -3.96
N VAL A 369 13.55 -24.61 -4.28
CA VAL A 369 13.30 -24.06 -5.59
C VAL A 369 13.04 -22.56 -5.49
N PRO A 370 13.33 -21.75 -6.53
CA PRO A 370 12.95 -20.37 -6.55
C PRO A 370 11.44 -20.20 -6.36
N GLY A 371 11.04 -19.41 -5.37
CA GLY A 371 9.63 -19.21 -5.02
C GLY A 371 9.23 -17.74 -4.96
N VAL A 372 7.92 -17.52 -4.98
CA VAL A 372 7.24 -16.27 -4.68
C VAL A 372 6.24 -16.53 -3.57
N ILE A 373 6.25 -15.73 -2.52
CA ILE A 373 5.22 -15.77 -1.48
C ILE A 373 4.38 -14.49 -1.51
N HIS A 374 3.08 -14.63 -1.25
CA HIS A 374 2.12 -13.54 -1.22
C HIS A 374 1.15 -13.71 -0.05
N GLY A 375 0.89 -12.64 0.70
CA GLY A 375 -0.16 -12.58 1.72
C GLY A 375 -1.43 -12.01 1.13
N GLY A 376 -2.54 -12.73 1.24
CA GLY A 376 -3.81 -12.33 0.64
C GLY A 376 -4.84 -11.80 1.64
N LYS A 377 -5.76 -10.95 1.19
CA LYS A 377 -6.96 -10.55 1.94
C LYS A 377 -7.80 -11.76 2.36
N THR A 378 -7.70 -12.89 1.68
CA THR A 378 -8.30 -14.18 2.08
C THR A 378 -7.79 -14.73 3.41
N GLY A 379 -6.74 -14.15 4.00
CA GLY A 379 -6.17 -14.58 5.28
C GLY A 379 -5.16 -15.72 5.19
N HIS A 380 -4.61 -15.97 4.02
CA HIS A 380 -3.57 -16.98 3.76
C HIS A 380 -2.27 -16.36 3.26
N VAL A 381 -1.14 -17.04 3.51
CA VAL A 381 0.10 -16.87 2.78
C VAL A 381 0.18 -17.94 1.71
N TYR A 382 0.29 -17.53 0.46
CA TYR A 382 0.42 -18.39 -0.70
C TYR A 382 1.90 -18.55 -1.06
N VAL A 383 2.30 -19.74 -1.48
CA VAL A 383 3.68 -20.09 -1.84
C VAL A 383 3.68 -20.70 -3.24
N HIS A 384 4.30 -20.00 -4.18
CA HIS A 384 4.34 -20.39 -5.60
C HIS A 384 5.76 -20.72 -6.06
N ARG A 385 5.85 -21.52 -7.11
CA ARG A 385 7.06 -21.60 -7.93
C ARG A 385 7.23 -20.29 -8.70
N ARG A 386 8.45 -19.75 -8.71
CA ARG A 386 8.75 -18.48 -9.40
C ARG A 386 8.79 -18.61 -10.91
N ASP A 387 9.16 -19.78 -11.41
CA ASP A 387 9.37 -20.05 -12.83
C ASP A 387 8.06 -20.16 -13.64
N ASN A 388 6.97 -20.63 -13.03
CA ASN A 388 5.73 -20.93 -13.74
C ASN A 388 4.44 -20.58 -12.96
N GLY A 389 4.54 -19.99 -11.78
CA GLY A 389 3.39 -19.60 -10.97
C GLY A 389 2.64 -20.74 -10.27
N GLN A 390 3.07 -21.99 -10.44
CA GLN A 390 2.40 -23.13 -9.82
C GLN A 390 2.30 -22.96 -8.29
N LEU A 391 1.11 -23.07 -7.74
CA LEU A 391 0.88 -23.08 -6.30
C LEU A 391 1.50 -24.35 -5.68
N ILE A 392 2.47 -24.16 -4.79
CA ILE A 392 3.09 -25.26 -4.02
C ILE A 392 2.22 -25.56 -2.80
N ARG A 393 1.82 -24.51 -2.07
CA ARG A 393 0.95 -24.57 -0.89
C ARG A 393 0.38 -23.21 -0.53
N PHE A 394 -0.61 -23.22 0.31
CA PHE A 394 -1.06 -22.05 1.07
C PHE A 394 -1.04 -22.37 2.57
N SER A 395 -1.04 -21.33 3.41
CA SER A 395 -0.95 -21.49 4.86
C SER A 395 -2.29 -21.87 5.49
N GLN A 396 -2.24 -22.27 6.75
CA GLN A 396 -3.40 -22.18 7.61
C GLN A 396 -3.96 -20.74 7.60
N ALA A 397 -5.26 -20.59 7.80
CA ALA A 397 -5.87 -19.27 7.92
C ALA A 397 -5.30 -18.53 9.15
N MET A 398 -4.78 -17.34 8.93
CA MET A 398 -4.20 -16.50 9.99
C MET A 398 -5.28 -15.82 10.85
N ILE A 399 -6.45 -15.60 10.27
CA ILE A 399 -7.63 -15.05 10.94
C ILE A 399 -8.82 -16.00 10.75
N PRO A 400 -9.86 -15.95 11.59
CA PRO A 400 -11.08 -16.72 11.39
C PRO A 400 -11.71 -16.44 10.03
N GLN A 401 -12.33 -17.45 9.45
CA GLN A 401 -13.09 -17.38 8.21
C GLN A 401 -14.50 -17.88 8.46
N GLU A 402 -15.48 -17.01 8.20
CA GLU A 402 -16.88 -17.29 8.46
C GLU A 402 -17.72 -16.86 7.27
N ASN A 403 -18.62 -17.72 6.82
CA ASN A 403 -19.47 -17.50 5.64
C ASN A 403 -18.67 -17.11 4.37
N MET A 404 -17.46 -17.66 4.23
CA MET A 404 -16.63 -17.38 3.04
C MET A 404 -17.41 -17.65 1.76
N TRP A 405 -17.27 -16.73 0.83
CA TRP A 405 -17.90 -16.73 -0.47
C TRP A 405 -19.43 -16.57 -0.46
N THR A 406 -20.01 -16.06 0.65
CA THR A 406 -21.40 -15.62 0.64
C THR A 406 -21.55 -14.46 -0.32
N LEU A 407 -22.40 -14.60 -1.32
CA LEU A 407 -22.62 -13.53 -2.32
C LEU A 407 -23.28 -12.31 -1.66
N PRO A 408 -22.89 -11.08 -2.05
CA PRO A 408 -23.57 -9.86 -1.64
C PRO A 408 -25.05 -9.88 -1.98
N THR A 409 -25.90 -9.35 -1.11
CA THR A 409 -27.35 -9.26 -1.32
C THR A 409 -27.84 -7.83 -1.17
N ALA A 410 -29.02 -7.50 -1.70
CA ALA A 410 -29.61 -6.17 -1.56
C ALA A 410 -29.87 -5.77 -0.10
N THR A 411 -30.08 -6.74 0.80
CA THR A 411 -30.32 -6.51 2.23
C THR A 411 -29.06 -6.63 3.07
N GLY A 412 -27.96 -7.06 2.49
CA GLY A 412 -26.68 -7.28 3.14
C GLY A 412 -26.43 -8.75 3.52
N ALA A 413 -25.23 -9.24 3.31
CA ALA A 413 -24.76 -10.57 3.70
C ALA A 413 -23.48 -10.43 4.53
N ARG A 414 -23.40 -11.10 5.68
CA ARG A 414 -22.24 -11.06 6.57
C ARG A 414 -21.17 -12.06 6.12
N MET A 415 -19.93 -11.60 6.04
CA MET A 415 -18.76 -12.43 5.78
C MET A 415 -17.55 -12.01 6.61
N LEU A 416 -16.66 -12.94 6.93
CA LEU A 416 -15.33 -12.74 7.49
C LEU A 416 -14.33 -13.65 6.74
N PRO A 417 -13.22 -13.11 6.25
CA PRO A 417 -12.75 -11.72 6.29
C PRO A 417 -13.71 -10.73 5.61
N GLY A 418 -13.72 -9.48 6.09
CA GLY A 418 -14.36 -8.38 5.41
C GLY A 418 -13.49 -7.82 4.26
N ALA A 419 -13.90 -6.75 3.62
CA ALA A 419 -13.23 -6.15 2.46
C ALA A 419 -11.77 -5.69 2.73
N ASN A 420 -11.44 -5.36 3.97
CA ASN A 420 -10.06 -5.09 4.35
C ASN A 420 -9.24 -6.38 4.57
N GLY A 421 -9.90 -7.52 4.54
CA GLY A 421 -9.29 -8.85 4.48
C GLY A 421 -8.58 -9.32 5.74
N GLY A 422 -7.70 -10.26 5.50
CA GLY A 422 -6.64 -10.74 6.38
C GLY A 422 -5.39 -9.88 6.21
N VAL A 423 -4.62 -10.08 5.13
CA VAL A 423 -3.49 -9.21 4.79
C VAL A 423 -3.95 -8.23 3.71
N GLU A 424 -4.00 -6.96 4.08
CA GLU A 424 -4.32 -5.88 3.18
C GLU A 424 -3.01 -5.44 2.46
N TRP A 425 -2.83 -4.17 2.05
CA TRP A 425 -1.62 -3.71 1.37
C TRP A 425 -0.34 -3.86 2.18
N SER A 426 -0.45 -4.14 3.47
CA SER A 426 0.66 -4.24 4.42
C SER A 426 1.77 -5.15 3.90
N PRO A 427 2.98 -4.63 3.64
CA PRO A 427 4.07 -5.48 3.19
C PRO A 427 4.51 -6.42 4.33
N MET A 428 4.52 -7.72 4.03
CA MET A 428 5.05 -8.74 4.92
C MET A 428 6.58 -8.62 5.05
N ALA A 429 7.14 -9.23 6.11
CA ALA A 429 8.57 -9.45 6.20
C ALA A 429 8.89 -10.96 6.16
N PHE A 430 10.05 -11.32 5.64
CA PHE A 430 10.55 -12.69 5.66
C PHE A 430 11.92 -12.76 6.34
N SER A 431 12.09 -13.68 7.28
CA SER A 431 13.41 -13.96 7.88
C SER A 431 14.00 -15.26 7.34
N PRO A 432 15.20 -15.21 6.72
CA PRO A 432 15.87 -16.41 6.27
C PRO A 432 16.31 -17.31 7.44
N LYS A 433 16.46 -16.75 8.64
CA LYS A 433 16.86 -17.46 9.84
C LYS A 433 15.75 -18.34 10.41
N THR A 434 14.53 -17.84 10.50
CA THR A 434 13.37 -18.60 11.02
C THR A 434 12.60 -19.31 9.92
N ARG A 435 12.75 -18.90 8.66
CA ARG A 435 11.93 -19.33 7.54
C ARG A 435 10.45 -18.93 7.69
N TYR A 436 10.18 -17.85 8.44
CA TYR A 436 8.83 -17.34 8.64
C TYR A 436 8.58 -16.10 7.79
N ALA A 437 7.39 -16.05 7.20
CA ALA A 437 6.77 -14.83 6.73
C ALA A 437 5.95 -14.23 7.88
N TYR A 438 6.18 -12.96 8.17
CA TYR A 438 5.46 -12.22 9.21
C TYR A 438 4.43 -11.31 8.55
N ALA A 439 3.17 -11.54 8.88
CA ALA A 439 2.04 -10.85 8.27
C ALA A 439 1.22 -10.08 9.32
N ALA A 440 0.93 -8.82 9.00
CA ALA A 440 -0.04 -8.01 9.73
C ALA A 440 -1.44 -8.31 9.19
N ASN A 441 -2.38 -8.68 10.05
CA ASN A 441 -3.72 -9.11 9.66
C ASN A 441 -4.81 -8.27 10.31
N LEU A 442 -5.96 -8.18 9.62
CA LEU A 442 -7.17 -7.54 10.10
C LEU A 442 -8.25 -8.59 10.34
N HIS A 443 -8.88 -8.53 11.52
CA HIS A 443 -10.14 -9.18 11.82
C HIS A 443 -11.24 -8.13 11.85
N GLN A 444 -12.00 -8.05 10.78
CA GLN A 444 -13.03 -7.03 10.61
C GLN A 444 -14.22 -7.63 9.85
N PRO A 445 -15.19 -8.26 10.59
CA PRO A 445 -16.41 -8.76 9.96
C PRO A 445 -17.19 -7.64 9.28
N MET A 446 -17.71 -7.89 8.08
CA MET A 446 -18.47 -6.90 7.32
C MET A 446 -19.76 -7.48 6.76
N THR A 447 -20.73 -6.60 6.54
CA THR A 447 -21.92 -6.85 5.73
C THR A 447 -21.70 -6.32 4.34
N TYR A 448 -21.94 -7.15 3.35
CA TYR A 448 -21.83 -6.87 1.93
C TYR A 448 -23.21 -6.65 1.33
N GLN A 449 -23.47 -5.45 0.86
CA GLN A 449 -24.72 -5.06 0.23
C GLN A 449 -24.47 -4.72 -1.23
N VAL A 450 -25.16 -5.38 -2.15
CA VAL A 450 -25.05 -5.09 -3.58
C VAL A 450 -26.14 -4.14 -4.01
N GLU A 451 -25.79 -3.20 -4.90
CA GLU A 451 -26.69 -2.27 -5.55
C GLU A 451 -26.29 -2.12 -7.02
N ALA A 452 -27.27 -2.24 -7.93
CA ALA A 452 -27.01 -2.06 -9.34
C ALA A 452 -26.65 -0.60 -9.63
N ALA A 453 -25.54 -0.38 -10.32
CA ALA A 453 -25.05 0.95 -10.65
C ALA A 453 -24.40 0.94 -12.04
N ASP A 454 -24.76 1.91 -12.86
CA ASP A 454 -24.10 2.18 -14.13
C ASP A 454 -22.76 2.87 -13.91
N TYR A 455 -21.85 2.79 -14.89
CA TYR A 455 -20.54 3.43 -14.82
C TYR A 455 -20.67 4.97 -14.68
N PRO A 456 -20.15 5.55 -13.59
CA PRO A 456 -20.39 6.96 -13.27
C PRO A 456 -19.36 7.94 -13.89
N GLY A 457 -18.42 7.46 -14.69
CA GLY A 457 -17.39 8.27 -15.35
C GLY A 457 -16.38 8.86 -14.37
N GLY A 458 -15.35 8.09 -13.98
CA GLY A 458 -14.24 8.54 -13.12
C GLY A 458 -14.62 8.90 -11.68
N LYS A 459 -15.78 8.47 -11.21
CA LYS A 459 -16.23 8.59 -9.82
C LYS A 459 -16.23 7.23 -9.14
N LEU A 460 -16.27 7.22 -7.81
CA LEU A 460 -16.33 6.00 -7.02
C LEU A 460 -17.51 5.10 -7.46
N TRP A 461 -17.21 3.84 -7.77
CA TRP A 461 -18.14 2.90 -8.36
C TRP A 461 -18.02 1.52 -7.69
N LEU A 462 -18.56 1.41 -6.49
CA LEU A 462 -18.50 0.18 -5.71
C LEU A 462 -19.58 -0.84 -6.13
N GLY A 463 -20.70 -0.39 -6.70
CA GLY A 463 -21.84 -1.26 -6.99
C GLY A 463 -22.51 -1.79 -5.71
N GLY A 464 -22.50 -0.99 -4.66
CA GLY A 464 -23.05 -1.34 -3.35
C GLY A 464 -22.27 -0.73 -2.18
N ALA A 465 -22.28 -1.43 -1.05
CA ALA A 465 -21.53 -1.03 0.15
C ALA A 465 -21.06 -2.23 0.96
N PHE A 466 -19.88 -2.14 1.52
CA PHE A 466 -19.42 -3.00 2.60
C PHE A 466 -19.35 -2.17 3.89
N LYS A 467 -19.91 -2.72 4.97
CA LYS A 467 -20.06 -2.01 6.24
C LYS A 467 -19.54 -2.87 7.38
N THR A 468 -18.71 -2.29 8.23
CA THR A 468 -18.36 -2.92 9.50
C THR A 468 -19.60 -3.14 10.35
N ILE A 469 -19.60 -4.18 11.17
CA ILE A 469 -20.72 -4.55 12.05
C ILE A 469 -20.41 -3.99 13.44
N PRO A 470 -21.09 -2.94 13.91
CA PRO A 470 -20.72 -2.25 15.16
C PRO A 470 -20.77 -3.13 16.42
N SER A 471 -21.59 -4.19 16.42
CA SER A 471 -21.72 -5.14 17.53
C SER A 471 -20.64 -6.22 17.54
N GLU A 472 -19.81 -6.31 16.50
CA GLU A 472 -18.76 -7.31 16.39
C GLU A 472 -17.37 -6.70 16.63
N ALA A 473 -16.54 -7.42 17.39
CA ALA A 473 -15.22 -6.95 17.75
C ALA A 473 -14.30 -6.89 16.52
N GLN A 474 -13.60 -5.77 16.37
CA GLN A 474 -12.53 -5.58 15.38
C GLN A 474 -11.19 -5.62 16.11
N TRP A 475 -10.24 -6.37 15.56
CA TRP A 475 -8.91 -6.53 16.13
C TRP A 475 -7.91 -6.94 15.05
N GLY A 476 -6.65 -7.04 15.40
CA GLY A 476 -5.61 -7.45 14.48
C GLY A 476 -4.79 -8.62 14.99
N LYS A 477 -3.93 -9.13 14.14
CA LYS A 477 -3.01 -10.21 14.47
C LYS A 477 -1.69 -10.06 13.72
N LEU A 478 -0.58 -10.11 14.44
CA LEU A 478 0.71 -10.37 13.82
C LEU A 478 0.92 -11.88 13.81
N SER A 479 1.02 -12.49 12.63
CA SER A 479 1.17 -13.93 12.46
C SER A 479 2.52 -14.26 11.85
N ALA A 480 3.18 -15.30 12.35
CA ALA A 480 4.38 -15.87 11.76
C ALA A 480 4.04 -17.20 11.08
N VAL A 481 4.18 -17.23 9.77
CA VAL A 481 3.88 -18.40 8.95
C VAL A 481 5.17 -19.06 8.48
N ASN A 482 5.37 -20.33 8.80
CA ASN A 482 6.46 -21.11 8.23
C ASN A 482 6.17 -21.41 6.76
N ILE A 483 6.95 -20.83 5.86
CA ILE A 483 6.72 -20.93 4.40
C ILE A 483 6.96 -22.33 3.83
N ASP A 484 7.73 -23.17 4.54
CA ASP A 484 8.05 -24.51 4.08
C ASP A 484 6.96 -25.53 4.47
N THR A 485 6.12 -25.21 5.45
CA THR A 485 5.04 -26.11 5.94
C THR A 485 3.63 -25.53 5.81
N GLY A 486 3.50 -24.21 5.65
CA GLY A 486 2.21 -23.50 5.69
C GLY A 486 1.59 -23.39 7.08
N LYS A 487 2.28 -23.81 8.14
CA LYS A 487 1.77 -23.71 9.51
C LYS A 487 2.01 -22.33 10.10
N VAL A 488 1.04 -21.82 10.85
CA VAL A 488 1.21 -20.66 11.72
C VAL A 488 2.05 -21.11 12.92
N ALA A 489 3.26 -20.55 13.05
CA ALA A 489 4.18 -20.90 14.13
C ALA A 489 3.83 -20.20 15.44
N TRP A 490 3.41 -18.94 15.35
CA TRP A 490 2.90 -18.15 16.46
C TRP A 490 2.05 -16.99 15.96
N ASP A 491 1.17 -16.51 16.83
CA ASP A 491 0.30 -15.34 16.65
C ASP A 491 0.43 -14.39 17.84
N TYR A 492 0.29 -13.09 17.57
CA TYR A 492 0.10 -12.07 18.59
C TYR A 492 -1.14 -11.23 18.25
N LYS A 493 -2.17 -11.33 19.08
CA LYS A 493 -3.42 -10.55 18.92
C LYS A 493 -3.22 -9.10 19.37
N THR A 494 -3.73 -8.15 18.59
CA THR A 494 -3.74 -6.72 18.89
C THR A 494 -5.15 -6.22 19.18
N GLU A 495 -5.25 -5.06 19.82
CA GLU A 495 -6.56 -4.48 20.18
C GLU A 495 -7.32 -3.92 18.98
N GLN A 496 -6.58 -3.50 17.95
CA GLN A 496 -7.14 -2.93 16.73
C GLN A 496 -6.62 -3.68 15.51
N PRO A 497 -7.31 -3.60 14.35
CA PRO A 497 -6.82 -4.15 13.09
C PRO A 497 -5.39 -3.71 12.77
N LEU A 498 -4.56 -4.62 12.28
CA LEU A 498 -3.18 -4.31 11.89
C LEU A 498 -3.09 -4.00 10.40
N MET A 499 -2.67 -2.78 10.10
CA MET A 499 -2.38 -2.32 8.74
C MET A 499 -1.16 -1.40 8.81
N GLY A 500 -0.09 -1.69 8.09
CA GLY A 500 1.08 -0.82 8.10
C GLY A 500 2.38 -1.50 7.70
N GLY A 501 2.46 -2.79 7.83
CA GLY A 501 3.63 -3.59 7.44
C GLY A 501 4.55 -3.99 8.57
N VAL A 502 5.50 -4.85 8.22
CA VAL A 502 6.37 -5.54 9.16
C VAL A 502 7.84 -5.37 8.73
N LEU A 503 8.76 -5.31 9.69
CA LEU A 503 10.20 -5.36 9.48
C LEU A 503 10.79 -6.53 10.28
N ALA A 504 11.61 -7.36 9.65
CA ALA A 504 12.42 -8.37 10.33
C ALA A 504 13.91 -7.99 10.29
N THR A 505 14.69 -8.39 11.30
CA THR A 505 16.12 -8.08 11.36
C THR A 505 16.97 -9.29 11.72
N ALA A 506 18.27 -9.23 11.40
CA ALA A 506 19.24 -10.25 11.79
C ALA A 506 19.41 -10.38 13.32
N GLY A 507 18.97 -9.39 14.09
CA GLY A 507 18.89 -9.42 15.56
C GLY A 507 17.79 -10.32 16.13
N ASN A 508 17.13 -11.12 15.29
CA ASN A 508 16.00 -11.99 15.63
C ASN A 508 14.79 -11.19 16.15
N LEU A 509 14.54 -10.02 15.56
CA LEU A 509 13.45 -9.13 15.92
C LEU A 509 12.47 -8.94 14.77
N VAL A 510 11.21 -8.73 15.13
CA VAL A 510 10.13 -8.30 14.24
C VAL A 510 9.51 -7.04 14.81
N PHE A 511 9.34 -6.02 13.97
CA PHE A 511 8.71 -4.74 14.34
C PHE A 511 7.43 -4.52 13.55
N THR A 512 6.40 -4.02 14.22
CA THR A 512 5.15 -3.55 13.60
C THR A 512 4.47 -2.50 14.47
N GLY A 513 3.59 -1.71 13.88
CA GLY A 513 2.82 -0.69 14.59
C GLY A 513 1.34 -1.00 14.64
N GLU A 514 0.60 -0.36 15.55
CA GLU A 514 -0.83 -0.48 15.74
C GLU A 514 -1.55 0.86 15.56
N GLY A 515 -2.85 0.81 15.24
CA GLY A 515 -3.70 1.99 15.07
C GLY A 515 -3.86 2.86 16.33
N ASN A 516 -3.68 2.27 17.52
CA ASN A 516 -3.67 2.98 18.81
C ASN A 516 -2.36 3.76 19.10
N GLY A 517 -1.41 3.73 18.16
CA GLY A 517 -0.13 4.44 18.27
C GLY A 517 1.00 3.64 18.91
N LEU A 518 0.78 2.39 19.28
CA LEU A 518 1.83 1.53 19.83
C LEU A 518 2.73 0.98 18.71
N PHE A 519 4.02 1.24 18.82
CA PHE A 519 5.06 0.62 18.00
C PHE A 519 5.75 -0.47 18.84
N LYS A 520 5.85 -1.68 18.31
CA LYS A 520 6.24 -2.87 19.09
C LYS A 520 7.36 -3.65 18.44
N ALA A 521 8.16 -4.32 19.28
CA ALA A 521 9.17 -5.30 18.86
C ALA A 521 8.91 -6.66 19.50
N PHE A 522 9.08 -7.70 18.70
CA PHE A 522 8.84 -9.09 19.07
C PHE A 522 10.08 -9.95 18.80
N ASP A 523 10.26 -11.00 19.58
CA ASP A 523 11.17 -12.09 19.25
C ASP A 523 10.65 -12.81 18.00
N ALA A 524 11.46 -12.85 16.94
CA ALA A 524 11.06 -13.39 15.64
C ALA A 524 10.72 -14.89 15.68
N THR A 525 11.32 -15.64 16.59
CA THR A 525 11.14 -17.09 16.72
C THR A 525 9.89 -17.44 17.52
N THR A 526 9.60 -16.69 18.60
CA THR A 526 8.59 -17.06 19.61
C THR A 526 7.35 -16.18 19.62
N GLY A 527 7.39 -14.99 19.00
CA GLY A 527 6.32 -14.00 19.06
C GLY A 527 6.21 -13.27 20.40
N LYS A 528 7.14 -13.50 21.34
CA LYS A 528 7.15 -12.78 22.62
C LYS A 528 7.39 -11.29 22.39
N LYS A 529 6.48 -10.43 22.89
CA LYS A 529 6.67 -8.98 22.90
C LYS A 529 7.85 -8.63 23.81
N LEU A 530 8.84 -7.89 23.31
CA LEU A 530 10.07 -7.51 24.01
C LEU A 530 10.15 -6.02 24.32
N TRP A 531 9.46 -5.19 23.55
CA TRP A 531 9.50 -3.73 23.68
C TRP A 531 8.27 -3.11 23.03
N GLU A 532 7.88 -1.94 23.54
CA GLU A 532 6.86 -1.10 22.93
C GLU A 532 7.08 0.38 23.25
N PHE A 533 6.58 1.25 22.37
CA PHE A 533 6.62 2.69 22.53
C PHE A 533 5.33 3.33 21.99
N GLN A 534 4.77 4.31 22.72
CA GLN A 534 3.59 5.06 22.29
C GLN A 534 4.00 6.25 21.44
N CYS A 535 3.64 6.24 20.15
CA CYS A 535 3.95 7.29 19.18
C CYS A 535 2.88 8.41 19.11
N GLY A 536 1.77 8.28 19.82
CA GLY A 536 0.73 9.31 19.94
C GLY A 536 -0.32 9.32 18.82
N ALA A 537 0.03 8.95 17.60
CA ALA A 537 -0.86 8.74 16.46
C ALA A 537 -0.73 7.31 15.94
N GLY A 538 -1.68 6.84 15.15
CA GLY A 538 -1.66 5.48 14.59
C GLY A 538 -0.37 5.19 13.82
N VAL A 539 0.26 4.04 14.07
CA VAL A 539 1.48 3.60 13.40
C VAL A 539 1.10 2.62 12.29
N ASN A 540 0.73 3.18 11.14
CA ASN A 540 0.22 2.45 9.97
C ASN A 540 1.15 2.54 8.76
N SER A 541 2.45 2.68 9.01
CA SER A 541 3.50 2.67 7.99
C SER A 541 4.45 1.50 8.20
N PRO A 542 5.11 1.01 7.13
CA PRO A 542 6.08 -0.07 7.27
C PRO A 542 7.37 0.45 7.92
N PRO A 543 7.85 -0.15 9.03
CA PRO A 543 9.10 0.25 9.67
C PRO A 543 10.30 -0.07 8.77
N VAL A 544 11.38 0.71 8.89
CA VAL A 544 12.64 0.49 8.18
C VAL A 544 13.83 0.50 9.14
N SER A 545 14.96 -0.11 8.74
CA SER A 545 16.19 -0.09 9.52
C SER A 545 17.38 0.32 8.66
N TYR A 546 18.32 1.03 9.26
CA TYR A 546 19.56 1.47 8.61
C TYR A 546 20.68 1.65 9.63
N THR A 547 21.90 1.80 9.15
CA THR A 547 23.08 2.00 10.00
C THR A 547 23.90 3.21 9.51
N VAL A 548 24.16 4.17 10.39
CA VAL A 548 25.02 5.32 10.11
C VAL A 548 26.11 5.37 11.16
N ASN A 549 27.37 5.56 10.74
CA ASN A 549 28.53 5.61 11.63
C ASN A 549 28.63 4.42 12.62
N GLY A 550 28.24 3.21 12.15
CA GLY A 550 28.26 2.00 12.97
C GLY A 550 27.12 1.87 13.98
N LYS A 551 26.18 2.81 14.03
CA LYS A 551 25.00 2.77 14.89
C LYS A 551 23.77 2.40 14.08
N GLN A 552 23.03 1.36 14.51
CA GLN A 552 21.78 0.91 13.91
C GLN A 552 20.60 1.74 14.41
N TYR A 553 19.70 2.06 13.50
CA TYR A 553 18.45 2.81 13.75
C TYR A 553 17.24 2.02 13.23
N ILE A 554 16.09 2.27 13.86
CA ILE A 554 14.78 1.82 13.40
C ILE A 554 13.91 3.06 13.21
N ALA A 555 13.32 3.25 12.03
CA ALA A 555 12.44 4.37 11.73
C ALA A 555 11.03 3.90 11.39
N VAL A 556 10.02 4.67 11.81
CA VAL A 556 8.61 4.42 11.49
C VAL A 556 7.82 5.73 11.47
N ALA A 557 6.84 5.83 10.58
CA ALA A 557 5.91 6.96 10.56
C ALA A 557 4.69 6.69 11.46
N ALA A 558 4.26 7.71 12.19
CA ALA A 558 3.05 7.73 13.01
C ALA A 558 2.13 8.85 12.50
N GLY A 559 1.33 8.53 11.51
CA GLY A 559 0.41 9.46 10.83
C GLY A 559 -1.05 9.04 10.86
N GLY A 560 -1.36 7.88 11.44
CA GLY A 560 -2.73 7.35 11.45
C GLY A 560 -3.14 6.76 10.11
N ASN A 561 -4.43 6.51 9.96
CA ASN A 561 -5.02 5.92 8.76
C ASN A 561 -6.43 6.47 8.54
N THR A 562 -6.72 6.94 7.32
CA THR A 562 -8.02 7.51 6.94
C THR A 562 -9.08 6.42 6.84
N GLN A 563 -8.77 5.29 6.21
CA GLN A 563 -9.69 4.19 5.94
C GLN A 563 -10.22 3.54 7.23
N LEU A 564 -9.35 3.36 8.24
CA LEU A 564 -9.69 2.75 9.53
C LEU A 564 -10.00 3.79 10.61
N ASP A 565 -10.02 5.07 10.26
CA ASP A 565 -10.23 6.19 11.18
C ASP A 565 -9.30 6.20 12.40
N PHE A 566 -8.06 5.76 12.24
CA PHE A 566 -7.07 5.84 13.29
C PHE A 566 -6.53 7.26 13.44
N LYS A 567 -6.22 7.64 14.68
CA LYS A 567 -5.78 9.00 15.03
C LYS A 567 -4.65 9.48 14.12
N ARG A 568 -4.88 10.61 13.44
CA ARG A 568 -3.92 11.25 12.52
C ARG A 568 -2.75 11.86 13.29
N GLY A 569 -1.62 11.94 12.61
CA GLY A 569 -0.38 12.56 13.06
C GLY A 569 0.50 12.95 11.88
N ASN A 570 1.70 13.40 12.18
CA ASN A 570 2.64 13.89 11.16
C ASN A 570 4.11 13.59 11.52
N SER A 571 4.36 12.55 12.30
CA SER A 571 5.68 12.33 12.88
C SER A 571 6.37 11.09 12.34
N ILE A 572 7.68 11.23 12.08
CA ILE A 572 8.61 10.12 11.89
C ILE A 572 9.40 9.93 13.17
N PHE A 573 9.27 8.78 13.79
CA PHE A 573 10.07 8.40 14.96
C PHE A 573 11.28 7.60 14.51
N VAL A 574 12.43 7.95 15.02
CA VAL A 574 13.68 7.20 14.81
C VAL A 574 14.22 6.75 16.15
N PHE A 575 14.43 5.45 16.30
CA PHE A 575 14.89 4.82 17.53
C PHE A 575 16.30 4.27 17.37
N ALA A 576 17.07 4.31 18.47
CA ALA A 576 18.41 3.73 18.55
C ALA A 576 18.69 3.26 19.98
N LEU A 577 19.74 2.45 20.13
CA LEU A 577 20.32 2.17 21.45
C LEU A 577 21.01 3.44 21.99
N PRO A 578 21.07 3.63 23.31
CA PRO A 578 21.76 4.74 23.98
C PRO A 578 23.20 4.88 23.56
#